data_72b5d6cd863f26f719605872953cc448
#
_entry.id   72b5d6cd863f26f719605872953cc448
#
_cell.length_a   1.000
_cell.length_b   1.000
_cell.length_c   1.000
_cell.angle_alpha   90.00
_cell.angle_beta   90.00
_cell.angle_gamma   90.00
#
_symmetry.space_group_name_H-M   'P 1'
#
loop_
_entity.id
_entity.type
_entity.pdbx_description
1 polymer ?
#
loop_
_entity_poly.entity_id
_entity_poly.type
_entity_poly.pdbx_seq_one_letter_code
_entity_poly.pdbx_strand_id
1 'polypeptide(L)'
;MTKTLILINGAMGVGKTAVAQALYRRLPRSVWLDGDWCWMMNPWVISERNKRMVEDNITYLLRAFLSNDSFDYVVFSWVMHRPEIIDGLLERLADLPFEVHRISLVCSEEALRARMLGDGRDGHVVEESLRRMPLYRRMDTHQMDTTDLPVAGAVDAILRLIGAGEGAGA
;
A
#
# COMPACT_ATOMS: atom_id res chain seq x y z
N MET A 1 2.01 22.08 -8.87
CA MET A 1 2.19 20.66 -9.27
C MET A 1 1.08 19.85 -8.59
N THR A 2 0.36 19.00 -9.32
CA THR A 2 -0.68 18.14 -8.74
C THR A 2 0.00 17.08 -7.88
N LYS A 3 -0.51 16.84 -6.66
CA LYS A 3 0.05 15.82 -5.76
C LYS A 3 -0.29 14.43 -6.26
N THR A 4 0.56 13.46 -5.93
CA THR A 4 0.39 12.06 -6.34
C THR A 4 0.18 11.17 -5.12
N LEU A 5 -0.97 10.50 -5.05
CA LEU A 5 -1.27 9.44 -4.08
C LEU A 5 -0.95 8.07 -4.70
N ILE A 6 -0.07 7.32 -4.06
CA ILE A 6 0.33 5.99 -4.51
C ILE A 6 -0.18 4.97 -3.50
N LEU A 7 -1.19 4.18 -3.90
CA LEU A 7 -1.75 3.10 -3.10
C LEU A 7 -1.02 1.81 -3.41
N ILE A 8 -0.37 1.22 -2.40
CA ILE A 8 0.32 -0.08 -2.49
C ILE A 8 -0.51 -1.11 -1.72
N ASN A 9 -1.17 -1.96 -2.46
CA ASN A 9 -2.08 -2.99 -1.99
C ASN A 9 -1.46 -4.39 -2.15
N GLY A 10 -2.03 -5.39 -1.49
CA GLY A 10 -1.60 -6.78 -1.62
C GLY A 10 -1.80 -7.58 -0.34
N ALA A 11 -1.66 -8.90 -0.45
CA ALA A 11 -1.81 -9.81 0.67
C ALA A 11 -0.77 -9.56 1.78
N MET A 12 -1.06 -10.03 2.99
CA MET A 12 -0.06 -10.05 4.05
C MET A 12 1.17 -10.86 3.59
N GLY A 13 2.37 -10.37 3.86
CA GLY A 13 3.62 -11.05 3.50
C GLY A 13 4.09 -10.85 2.05
N VAL A 14 3.32 -10.16 1.19
CA VAL A 14 3.71 -9.94 -0.22
C VAL A 14 4.87 -8.93 -0.39
N GLY A 15 5.15 -8.11 0.63
CA GLY A 15 6.25 -7.14 0.63
C GLY A 15 5.83 -5.67 0.52
N LYS A 16 4.56 -5.32 0.78
CA LYS A 16 4.06 -3.93 0.72
C LYS A 16 4.91 -2.94 1.53
N THR A 17 5.17 -3.27 2.78
CA THR A 17 5.93 -2.40 3.70
C THR A 17 7.34 -2.14 3.19
N ALA A 18 8.04 -3.18 2.73
CA ALA A 18 9.39 -3.05 2.19
C ALA A 18 9.43 -2.18 0.93
N VAL A 19 8.49 -2.40 0.02
CA VAL A 19 8.38 -1.61 -1.22
C VAL A 19 8.00 -0.17 -0.91
N ALA A 20 6.99 0.07 -0.05
CA ALA A 20 6.56 1.41 0.32
C ALA A 20 7.68 2.20 1.02
N GLN A 21 8.40 1.55 1.94
CA GLN A 21 9.53 2.15 2.65
C GLN A 21 10.68 2.51 1.72
N ALA A 22 11.00 1.67 0.74
CA ALA A 22 12.04 1.96 -0.23
C ALA A 22 11.60 3.04 -1.23
N LEU A 23 10.33 3.03 -1.63
CA LEU A 23 9.77 3.99 -2.58
C LEU A 23 9.76 5.41 -2.01
N TYR A 24 9.22 5.62 -0.80
CA TYR A 24 9.12 6.98 -0.25
C TYR A 24 10.50 7.61 -0.03
N ARG A 25 11.54 6.80 0.25
CA ARG A 25 12.92 7.31 0.39
C ARG A 25 13.55 7.76 -0.93
N ARG A 26 13.07 7.25 -2.04
CA ARG A 26 13.54 7.61 -3.39
C ARG A 26 12.76 8.75 -4.02
N LEU A 27 11.54 8.99 -3.54
CA LEU A 27 10.71 10.10 -4.02
C LEU A 27 11.07 11.38 -3.29
N PRO A 28 11.29 12.49 -3.99
CA PRO A 28 11.50 13.78 -3.35
C PRO A 28 10.20 14.25 -2.68
N ARG A 29 10.31 14.99 -1.57
CA ARG A 29 9.16 15.60 -0.89
C ARG A 29 7.99 14.63 -0.70
N SER A 30 8.28 13.47 -0.11
CA SER A 30 7.33 12.38 0.06
C SER A 30 7.07 12.06 1.53
N VAL A 31 5.92 11.47 1.79
CA VAL A 31 5.52 10.91 3.07
C VAL A 31 4.92 9.53 2.86
N TRP A 32 5.08 8.63 3.83
CA TRP A 32 4.53 7.28 3.82
C TRP A 32 3.67 7.02 5.05
N LEU A 33 2.50 6.44 4.83
CA LEU A 33 1.60 5.91 5.84
C LEU A 33 1.41 4.41 5.61
N ASP A 34 1.65 3.61 6.63
CA ASP A 34 1.20 2.22 6.68
C ASP A 34 -0.13 2.15 7.44
N GLY A 35 -1.17 1.59 6.82
CA GLY A 35 -2.50 1.48 7.42
C GLY A 35 -2.50 0.66 8.72
N ASP A 36 -1.58 -0.28 8.87
CA ASP A 36 -1.44 -1.07 10.08
C ASP A 36 -1.06 -0.23 11.30
N TRP A 37 -0.40 0.92 11.12
CA TRP A 37 -0.09 1.82 12.24
C TRP A 37 -1.34 2.36 12.94
N CYS A 38 -2.45 2.44 12.22
CA CYS A 38 -3.74 2.87 12.79
C CYS A 38 -4.45 1.75 13.58
N TRP A 39 -3.92 0.53 13.54
CA TRP A 39 -4.40 -0.64 14.30
C TRP A 39 -3.56 -0.99 15.53
N MET A 40 -2.54 -0.23 15.86
CA MET A 40 -1.62 -0.53 16.98
C MET A 40 -2.32 -0.32 18.32
N MET A 41 -3.13 -1.30 18.72
CA MET A 41 -3.91 -1.30 19.96
C MET A 41 -3.68 -2.58 20.77
N ASN A 42 -3.82 -2.48 22.09
CA ASN A 42 -3.74 -3.62 23.01
C ASN A 42 -4.94 -3.61 23.99
N PRO A 43 -5.79 -4.64 24.03
CA PRO A 43 -5.75 -5.83 23.17
C PRO A 43 -6.16 -5.53 21.72
N TRP A 44 -5.74 -6.39 20.78
CA TRP A 44 -6.18 -6.34 19.41
C TRP A 44 -7.65 -6.73 19.28
N VAL A 45 -8.52 -5.79 18.95
CA VAL A 45 -9.97 -6.00 18.85
C VAL A 45 -10.49 -5.56 17.49
N ILE A 46 -10.97 -6.51 16.70
CA ILE A 46 -11.64 -6.24 15.43
C ILE A 46 -13.15 -6.12 15.71
N SER A 47 -13.66 -4.89 15.62
CA SER A 47 -15.09 -4.57 15.71
C SER A 47 -15.46 -3.55 14.63
N GLU A 48 -16.73 -3.43 14.28
CA GLU A 48 -17.20 -2.41 13.34
C GLU A 48 -16.87 -0.98 13.80
N ARG A 49 -16.90 -0.75 15.10
CA ARG A 49 -16.51 0.53 15.69
C ARG A 49 -15.02 0.82 15.46
N ASN A 50 -14.15 -0.18 15.70
CA ASN A 50 -12.71 -0.02 15.53
C ASN A 50 -12.32 0.08 14.06
N LYS A 51 -12.99 -0.66 13.17
CA LYS A 51 -12.80 -0.51 11.72
C LYS A 51 -13.09 0.92 11.26
N ARG A 52 -14.23 1.48 11.66
CA ARG A 52 -14.57 2.88 11.34
C ARG A 52 -13.54 3.86 11.89
N MET A 53 -13.12 3.69 13.14
CA MET A 53 -12.08 4.53 13.74
C MET A 53 -10.77 4.47 12.94
N VAL A 54 -10.34 3.28 12.53
CA VAL A 54 -9.12 3.11 11.73
C VAL A 54 -9.24 3.77 10.37
N GLU A 55 -10.37 3.59 9.67
CA GLU A 55 -10.64 4.25 8.38
C GLU A 55 -10.69 5.78 8.52
N ASP A 56 -11.29 6.29 9.59
CA ASP A 56 -11.33 7.73 9.88
C ASP A 56 -9.93 8.28 10.15
N ASN A 57 -9.11 7.57 10.93
CA ASN A 57 -7.72 7.95 11.21
C ASN A 57 -6.86 7.94 9.94
N ILE A 58 -6.97 6.89 9.13
CA ILE A 58 -6.27 6.79 7.83
C ILE A 58 -6.68 7.97 6.93
N THR A 59 -7.98 8.22 6.79
CA THR A 59 -8.51 9.31 5.96
C THR A 59 -8.02 10.67 6.45
N TYR A 60 -8.03 10.90 7.76
CA TYR A 60 -7.53 12.13 8.36
C TYR A 60 -6.05 12.36 8.03
N LEU A 61 -5.21 11.33 8.21
CA LEU A 61 -3.77 11.44 7.92
C LEU A 61 -3.50 11.64 6.43
N LEU A 62 -4.16 10.90 5.55
CA LEU A 62 -4.01 11.07 4.10
C LEU A 62 -4.44 12.48 3.67
N ARG A 63 -5.54 12.99 4.20
CA ARG A 63 -6.00 14.36 3.94
C ARG A 63 -4.98 15.39 4.40
N ALA A 64 -4.44 15.24 5.61
CA ALA A 64 -3.43 16.13 6.14
C ALA A 64 -2.17 16.17 5.26
N PHE A 65 -1.72 15.01 4.76
CA PHE A 65 -0.55 14.92 3.87
C PHE A 65 -0.84 15.52 2.50
N LEU A 66 -2.00 15.21 1.90
CA LEU A 66 -2.40 15.74 0.61
C LEU A 66 -2.64 17.26 0.63
N SER A 67 -2.95 17.83 1.79
CA SER A 67 -3.13 19.28 1.97
C SER A 67 -1.84 20.01 2.37
N ASN A 68 -0.75 19.29 2.66
CA ASN A 68 0.49 19.88 3.14
C ASN A 68 1.46 20.18 1.99
N ASP A 69 1.87 21.44 1.83
CA ASP A 69 2.75 21.88 0.74
C ASP A 69 4.17 21.32 0.81
N SER A 70 4.55 20.65 1.91
CA SER A 70 5.85 19.99 2.04
C SER A 70 5.95 18.70 1.22
N PHE A 71 4.82 18.12 0.77
CA PHE A 71 4.78 16.84 0.09
C PHE A 71 4.20 16.96 -1.32
N ASP A 72 4.89 16.32 -2.28
CA ASP A 72 4.41 16.13 -3.65
C ASP A 72 3.88 14.69 -3.84
N TYR A 73 4.44 13.74 -3.08
CA TYR A 73 4.08 12.32 -3.12
C TYR A 73 3.60 11.82 -1.76
N VAL A 74 2.47 11.13 -1.75
CA VAL A 74 1.93 10.43 -0.59
C VAL A 74 1.87 8.95 -0.91
N VAL A 75 2.64 8.13 -0.20
CA VAL A 75 2.63 6.68 -0.32
C VAL A 75 1.75 6.12 0.78
N PHE A 76 0.79 5.27 0.42
CA PHE A 76 -0.07 4.57 1.37
C PHE A 76 -0.04 3.07 1.11
N SER A 77 0.34 2.28 2.09
CA SER A 77 0.39 0.82 2.01
C SER A 77 -0.58 0.19 3.01
N TRP A 78 -1.43 -0.73 2.53
CA TRP A 78 -2.36 -1.46 3.40
C TRP A 78 -2.92 -2.71 2.72
N VAL A 79 -3.67 -3.54 3.49
CA VAL A 79 -4.42 -4.71 3.02
C VAL A 79 -5.83 -4.29 2.58
N MET A 80 -5.99 -3.92 1.32
CA MET A 80 -7.26 -3.47 0.76
C MET A 80 -7.80 -4.53 -0.20
N HIS A 81 -8.29 -5.65 0.35
CA HIS A 81 -8.68 -6.86 -0.40
C HIS A 81 -10.04 -6.76 -1.08
N ARG A 82 -10.77 -5.67 -0.91
CA ARG A 82 -12.05 -5.38 -1.56
C ARG A 82 -12.01 -3.99 -2.21
N PRO A 83 -12.57 -3.84 -3.43
CA PRO A 83 -12.62 -2.54 -4.12
C PRO A 83 -13.22 -1.43 -3.26
N GLU A 84 -14.26 -1.75 -2.49
CA GLU A 84 -14.99 -0.78 -1.65
C GLU A 84 -14.10 -0.12 -0.59
N ILE A 85 -13.01 -0.78 -0.17
CA ILE A 85 -12.06 -0.17 0.79
C ILE A 85 -11.29 0.96 0.11
N ILE A 86 -10.79 0.73 -1.10
CA ILE A 86 -10.07 1.76 -1.88
C ILE A 86 -11.04 2.87 -2.28
N ASP A 87 -12.19 2.51 -2.84
CA ASP A 87 -13.17 3.48 -3.33
C ASP A 87 -13.70 4.35 -2.20
N GLY A 88 -14.00 3.77 -1.03
CA GLY A 88 -14.44 4.52 0.14
C GLY A 88 -13.39 5.49 0.68
N LEU A 89 -12.10 5.14 0.65
CA LEU A 89 -11.02 6.05 1.01
C LEU A 89 -10.92 7.21 0.01
N LEU A 90 -10.98 6.91 -1.30
CA LEU A 90 -10.87 7.93 -2.35
C LEU A 90 -12.09 8.86 -2.38
N GLU A 91 -13.28 8.35 -2.14
CA GLU A 91 -14.50 9.16 -2.03
C GLU A 91 -14.38 10.20 -0.91
N ARG A 92 -13.82 9.82 0.24
CA ARG A 92 -13.60 10.73 1.38
C ARG A 92 -12.51 11.79 1.10
N LEU A 93 -11.72 11.65 0.05
CA LEU A 93 -10.65 12.56 -0.36
C LEU A 93 -10.98 13.32 -1.65
N ALA A 94 -12.16 13.10 -2.24
CA ALA A 94 -12.51 13.55 -3.59
C ALA A 94 -12.58 15.08 -3.75
N ASP A 95 -12.64 15.84 -2.66
CA ASP A 95 -12.60 17.30 -2.65
C ASP A 95 -11.17 17.87 -2.78
N LEU A 96 -10.13 17.02 -2.72
CA LEU A 96 -8.74 17.45 -2.85
C LEU A 96 -8.22 17.18 -4.27
N PRO A 97 -7.37 18.07 -4.83
CA PRO A 97 -6.76 17.87 -6.13
C PRO A 97 -5.53 16.97 -6.03
N PHE A 98 -5.62 15.73 -6.49
CA PHE A 98 -4.49 14.80 -6.59
C PHE A 98 -4.70 13.78 -7.71
N GLU A 99 -3.60 13.22 -8.20
CA GLU A 99 -3.60 12.02 -9.05
C GLU A 99 -3.44 10.77 -8.19
N VAL A 100 -4.07 9.66 -8.59
CA VAL A 100 -3.98 8.39 -7.85
C VAL A 100 -3.43 7.27 -8.72
N HIS A 101 -2.45 6.54 -8.19
CA HIS A 101 -1.98 5.27 -8.75
C HIS A 101 -2.35 4.14 -7.80
N ARG A 102 -3.16 3.18 -8.30
CA ARG A 102 -3.60 1.99 -7.56
C ARG A 102 -2.75 0.82 -8.00
N ILE A 103 -1.92 0.29 -7.10
CA ILE A 103 -0.97 -0.80 -7.39
C ILE A 103 -1.24 -1.97 -6.46
N SER A 104 -1.43 -3.17 -7.02
CA SER A 104 -1.50 -4.41 -6.25
C SER A 104 -0.24 -5.24 -6.47
N LEU A 105 0.50 -5.48 -5.38
CA LEU A 105 1.60 -6.43 -5.38
C LEU A 105 1.03 -7.84 -5.30
N VAL A 106 1.43 -8.69 -6.22
CA VAL A 106 1.05 -10.11 -6.27
C VAL A 106 2.31 -10.96 -6.44
N CYS A 107 2.23 -12.22 -6.09
CA CYS A 107 3.31 -13.19 -6.33
C CYS A 107 2.76 -14.60 -6.44
N SER A 108 3.61 -15.59 -6.72
CA SER A 108 3.20 -16.99 -6.67
C SER A 108 2.91 -17.43 -5.22
N GLU A 109 2.13 -18.51 -5.06
CA GLU A 109 1.84 -19.07 -3.73
C GLU A 109 3.11 -19.56 -3.04
N GLU A 110 4.03 -20.17 -3.80
CA GLU A 110 5.31 -20.63 -3.29
C GLU A 110 6.16 -19.47 -2.77
N ALA A 111 6.23 -18.37 -3.52
CA ALA A 111 6.98 -17.18 -3.11
C ALA A 111 6.37 -16.54 -1.85
N LEU A 112 5.04 -16.43 -1.77
CA LEU A 112 4.36 -15.89 -0.60
C LEU A 112 4.60 -16.74 0.64
N ARG A 113 4.42 -18.07 0.51
CA ARG A 113 4.68 -19.04 1.57
C ARG A 113 6.11 -18.97 2.07
N ALA A 114 7.09 -18.97 1.17
CA ALA A 114 8.50 -18.90 1.51
C ALA A 114 8.84 -17.61 2.26
N ARG A 115 8.34 -16.46 1.82
CA ARG A 115 8.55 -15.15 2.47
C ARG A 115 7.97 -15.14 3.89
N MET A 116 6.72 -15.57 4.05
CA MET A 116 6.02 -15.54 5.34
C MET A 116 6.64 -16.51 6.35
N LEU A 117 7.02 -17.72 5.93
CA LEU A 117 7.71 -18.67 6.79
C LEU A 117 9.12 -18.18 7.16
N GLY A 118 9.83 -17.56 6.20
CA GLY A 118 11.12 -16.92 6.46
C GLY A 118 11.04 -15.79 7.47
N ASP A 119 9.91 -15.07 7.52
CA ASP A 119 9.62 -14.03 8.53
C ASP A 119 9.12 -14.61 9.87
N GLY A 120 9.08 -15.94 10.04
CA GLY A 120 8.65 -16.61 11.26
C GLY A 120 7.14 -16.55 11.50
N ARG A 121 6.32 -16.36 10.44
CA ARG A 121 4.86 -16.35 10.57
C ARG A 121 4.31 -17.75 10.84
N ASP A 122 3.27 -17.81 11.67
CA ASP A 122 2.53 -19.04 11.94
C ASP A 122 1.87 -19.59 10.67
N GLY A 123 1.86 -20.91 10.50
CA GLY A 123 1.30 -21.57 9.32
C GLY A 123 -0.17 -21.24 9.07
N HIS A 124 -0.97 -21.04 10.12
CA HIS A 124 -2.37 -20.61 9.98
C HIS A 124 -2.50 -19.23 9.32
N VAL A 125 -1.65 -18.29 9.72
CA VAL A 125 -1.60 -16.94 9.13
C VAL A 125 -1.17 -16.99 7.66
N VAL A 126 -0.21 -17.89 7.34
CA VAL A 126 0.23 -18.12 5.95
C VAL A 126 -0.93 -18.62 5.08
N GLU A 127 -1.66 -19.65 5.54
CA GLU A 127 -2.79 -20.21 4.79
C GLU A 127 -3.92 -19.18 4.60
N GLU A 128 -4.19 -18.35 5.59
CA GLU A 128 -5.19 -17.29 5.46
C GLU A 128 -4.77 -16.23 4.44
N SER A 129 -3.50 -15.85 4.40
CA SER A 129 -2.97 -14.92 3.40
C SER A 129 -3.05 -15.48 1.99
N LEU A 130 -2.67 -16.75 1.80
CA LEU A 130 -2.76 -17.45 0.52
C LEU A 130 -4.22 -17.50 0.01
N ARG A 131 -5.18 -17.79 0.89
CA ARG A 131 -6.61 -17.83 0.55
C ARG A 131 -7.13 -16.46 0.06
N ARG A 132 -6.57 -15.36 0.56
CA ARG A 132 -6.96 -14.00 0.16
C ARG A 132 -6.27 -13.49 -1.10
N MET A 133 -5.15 -14.08 -1.49
CA MET A 133 -4.36 -13.59 -2.63
C MET A 133 -5.17 -13.48 -3.95
N PRO A 134 -6.07 -14.41 -4.32
CA PRO A 134 -6.89 -14.27 -5.52
C PRO A 134 -7.78 -13.01 -5.54
N LEU A 135 -8.14 -12.47 -4.37
CA LEU A 135 -8.95 -11.24 -4.29
C LEU A 135 -8.19 -10.05 -4.86
N TYR A 136 -6.91 -9.94 -4.56
CA TYR A 136 -6.06 -8.86 -5.06
C TYR A 136 -5.84 -8.95 -6.56
N ARG A 137 -5.72 -10.17 -7.11
CA ARG A 137 -5.56 -10.40 -8.56
C ARG A 137 -6.79 -9.98 -9.38
N ARG A 138 -7.97 -9.89 -8.76
CA ARG A 138 -9.24 -9.51 -9.41
C ARG A 138 -9.54 -8.02 -9.31
N MET A 139 -8.75 -7.26 -8.57
CA MET A 139 -8.97 -5.83 -8.40
C MET A 139 -8.58 -5.04 -9.65
N ASP A 140 -9.31 -3.97 -9.92
CA ASP A 140 -8.99 -2.99 -10.96
C ASP A 140 -7.86 -2.07 -10.47
N THR A 141 -6.65 -2.63 -10.50
CA THR A 141 -5.41 -1.98 -10.07
C THR A 141 -4.28 -2.38 -11.02
N HIS A 142 -3.21 -1.61 -11.06
CA HIS A 142 -2.00 -2.06 -11.75
C HIS A 142 -1.41 -3.27 -11.03
N GLN A 143 -1.47 -4.43 -11.65
CA GLN A 143 -0.96 -5.69 -11.09
C GLN A 143 0.55 -5.77 -11.28
N MET A 144 1.29 -5.86 -10.17
CA MET A 144 2.74 -6.00 -10.19
C MET A 144 3.13 -7.35 -9.60
N ASP A 145 3.58 -8.26 -10.45
CA ASP A 145 4.09 -9.56 -10.01
C ASP A 145 5.51 -9.41 -9.45
N THR A 146 5.66 -9.73 -8.18
CA THR A 146 6.93 -9.65 -7.44
C THR A 146 7.52 -11.02 -7.13
N THR A 147 7.08 -12.09 -7.81
CA THR A 147 7.58 -13.46 -7.57
C THR A 147 9.10 -13.50 -7.62
N ASP A 148 9.67 -13.03 -8.72
CA ASP A 148 11.12 -12.99 -8.96
C ASP A 148 11.66 -11.55 -8.96
N LEU A 149 10.89 -10.59 -8.52
CA LEU A 149 11.24 -9.17 -8.55
C LEU A 149 11.69 -8.71 -7.15
N PRO A 150 12.96 -8.30 -6.99
CA PRO A 150 13.43 -7.74 -5.74
C PRO A 150 12.79 -6.38 -5.45
N VAL A 151 12.82 -5.94 -4.19
CA VAL A 151 12.24 -4.66 -3.75
C VAL A 151 12.72 -3.49 -4.61
N ALA A 152 14.01 -3.41 -4.92
CA ALA A 152 14.56 -2.35 -5.77
C ALA A 152 13.93 -2.35 -7.17
N GLY A 153 13.76 -3.53 -7.77
CA GLY A 153 13.10 -3.66 -9.08
C GLY A 153 11.63 -3.25 -9.06
N ALA A 154 10.90 -3.59 -7.98
CA ALA A 154 9.51 -3.15 -7.79
C ALA A 154 9.43 -1.62 -7.67
N VAL A 155 10.33 -1.00 -6.91
CA VAL A 155 10.40 0.46 -6.78
C VAL A 155 10.71 1.12 -8.12
N ASP A 156 11.68 0.61 -8.89
CA ASP A 156 12.00 1.13 -10.23
C ASP A 156 10.79 1.05 -11.17
N ALA A 157 10.04 -0.04 -11.12
CA ALA A 157 8.82 -0.21 -11.91
C ALA A 157 7.74 0.80 -11.51
N ILE A 158 7.55 1.05 -10.21
CA ILE A 158 6.59 2.06 -9.72
C ILE A 158 7.03 3.46 -10.15
N LEU A 159 8.30 3.83 -10.01
CA LEU A 159 8.79 5.14 -10.42
C LEU A 159 8.55 5.39 -11.91
N ARG A 160 8.79 4.40 -12.77
CA ARG A 160 8.45 4.50 -14.20
C ARG A 160 6.95 4.67 -14.44
N LEU A 161 6.12 3.88 -13.72
CA LEU A 161 4.66 3.92 -13.85
C LEU A 161 4.09 5.31 -13.53
N ILE A 162 4.61 5.97 -12.51
CA ILE A 162 4.15 7.30 -12.08
C ILE A 162 4.87 8.47 -12.77
N GLY A 163 5.77 8.18 -13.72
CA GLY A 163 6.52 9.21 -14.44
C GLY A 163 7.57 9.94 -13.59
N ALA A 164 7.97 9.39 -12.44
CA ALA A 164 8.97 10.00 -11.54
C ALA A 164 10.40 9.51 -11.82
N GLY A 165 10.60 8.66 -12.84
CA GLY A 165 11.88 8.02 -13.13
C GLY A 165 12.91 8.86 -13.87
N GLU A 166 12.56 10.03 -14.39
CA GLU A 166 13.44 10.81 -15.29
C GLU A 166 14.02 12.10 -14.68
N GLY A 167 13.81 12.34 -13.37
CA GLY A 167 14.16 13.63 -12.73
C GLY A 167 15.22 13.61 -11.62
N ALA A 168 15.85 12.48 -11.29
CA ALA A 168 16.81 12.36 -10.19
C ALA A 168 18.28 12.28 -10.69
N GLY A 169 18.67 13.20 -11.58
CA GLY A 169 20.04 13.26 -12.10
C GLY A 169 20.38 14.66 -12.59
N ALA A 170 20.47 15.62 -11.68
CA ALA A 170 21.17 16.87 -11.89
C ALA A 170 21.69 17.42 -10.57
#